data_85589c29c73513e2817e29a004e44adb
#
_entry.id   85589c29c73513e2817e29a004e44adb
#
_cell.length_a   1.000
_cell.length_b   1.000
_cell.length_c   1.000
_cell.angle_alpha   90.00
_cell.angle_beta   90.00
_cell.angle_gamma   90.00
#
_symmetry.space_group_name_H-M   'P 1'
#
loop_
_entity.id
_entity.type
_entity.pdbx_description
1 polymer ?
#
loop_
_entity_poly.entity_id
_entity_poly.type
_entity_poly.pdbx_seq_one_letter_code
_entity_poly.pdbx_strand_id
1 'polypeptide(L)'
;MTETALPRVDVEFTTLDGLTLRGWVFPAAKRGPGMIMSPGFNMPKDAILPDIAKWFQEQGITCLLCDPRGIGASDGEPRNDIDARQQTEHLHDALTWFKENPLVDETKIALWGLCFGGNVTLAAAAFDRLAGEGPMYLPYVNEDGSIPNGLQLAAEMMPALQRLGIPVENRISVQTYYKSLSWNILNVVQYISPTPVMMVTPEFDVSCPTEEQLGCFEQLKEPKELDILKGKGHLDWIFGDVESILNRQLDFLKRRMAF
;
A
#
# COMPACT_ATOMS: atom_id res chain seq x y z
N MET A 1 -15.51 -24.84 -13.49
CA MET A 1 -14.93 -24.09 -14.63
C MET A 1 -14.37 -22.81 -14.03
N THR A 2 -13.05 -22.66 -14.01
CA THR A 2 -12.43 -21.41 -13.60
C THR A 2 -12.76 -20.34 -14.64
N GLU A 3 -13.56 -19.34 -14.28
CA GLU A 3 -13.78 -18.17 -15.14
C GLU A 3 -12.40 -17.57 -15.44
N THR A 4 -12.09 -17.37 -16.70
CA THR A 4 -10.80 -16.81 -17.13
C THR A 4 -10.71 -15.38 -16.60
N ALA A 5 -9.65 -15.05 -15.85
CA ALA A 5 -9.42 -13.70 -15.35
C ALA A 5 -9.42 -12.69 -16.51
N LEU A 6 -10.13 -11.60 -16.34
CA LEU A 6 -10.19 -10.53 -17.34
C LEU A 6 -8.82 -9.83 -17.44
N PRO A 7 -8.46 -9.29 -18.62
CA PRO A 7 -7.23 -8.52 -18.73
C PRO A 7 -7.29 -7.26 -17.85
N ARG A 8 -6.15 -6.84 -17.31
CA ARG A 8 -6.04 -5.55 -16.61
C ARG A 8 -6.37 -4.40 -17.56
N VAL A 9 -6.89 -3.32 -17.01
CA VAL A 9 -7.25 -2.10 -17.72
C VAL A 9 -6.40 -0.96 -17.22
N ASP A 10 -5.76 -0.21 -18.14
CA ASP A 10 -5.07 1.04 -17.80
C ASP A 10 -6.10 2.11 -17.44
N VAL A 11 -5.85 2.85 -16.36
CA VAL A 11 -6.74 3.90 -15.87
C VAL A 11 -5.96 5.13 -15.46
N GLU A 12 -6.62 6.28 -15.55
CA GLU A 12 -6.13 7.52 -14.99
C GLU A 12 -7.29 8.31 -14.37
N PHE A 13 -6.99 9.07 -13.35
CA PHE A 13 -7.96 9.96 -12.70
C PHE A 13 -7.25 11.18 -12.10
N THR A 14 -8.01 12.26 -11.95
CA THR A 14 -7.49 13.52 -11.43
C THR A 14 -7.76 13.60 -9.92
N THR A 15 -6.75 13.94 -9.15
CA THR A 15 -6.83 14.20 -7.72
C THR A 15 -7.47 15.59 -7.46
N LEU A 16 -7.90 15.84 -6.22
CA LEU A 16 -8.48 17.13 -5.85
C LEU A 16 -7.53 18.32 -6.05
N ASP A 17 -6.22 18.11 -5.94
CA ASP A 17 -5.20 19.13 -6.22
C ASP A 17 -4.82 19.23 -7.71
N GLY A 18 -5.54 18.53 -8.58
CA GLY A 18 -5.44 18.66 -10.04
C GLY A 18 -4.36 17.83 -10.72
N LEU A 19 -3.73 16.87 -10.00
CA LEU A 19 -2.77 15.95 -10.60
C LEU A 19 -3.45 14.73 -11.21
N THR A 20 -2.84 14.15 -12.26
CA THR A 20 -3.29 12.89 -12.83
C THR A 20 -2.50 11.75 -12.23
N LEU A 21 -3.19 10.86 -11.53
CA LEU A 21 -2.66 9.56 -11.13
C LEU A 21 -2.99 8.51 -12.18
N ARG A 22 -2.02 7.63 -12.46
CA ARG A 22 -2.15 6.55 -13.45
C ARG A 22 -1.99 5.20 -12.79
N GLY A 23 -2.85 4.29 -13.18
CA GLY A 23 -2.95 3.00 -12.53
C GLY A 23 -3.45 1.88 -13.43
N TRP A 24 -3.72 0.77 -12.79
CA TRP A 24 -4.31 -0.42 -13.39
C TRP A 24 -5.48 -0.89 -12.55
N VAL A 25 -6.59 -1.20 -13.21
CA VAL A 25 -7.66 -1.99 -12.63
C VAL A 25 -7.49 -3.45 -13.06
N PHE A 26 -7.54 -4.36 -12.13
CA PHE A 26 -7.66 -5.80 -12.32
C PHE A 26 -9.12 -6.17 -12.06
N PRO A 27 -9.97 -6.22 -13.10
CA PRO A 27 -11.41 -6.38 -12.93
C PRO A 27 -11.79 -7.81 -12.59
N ALA A 28 -12.56 -8.03 -11.54
CA ALA A 28 -13.20 -9.31 -11.27
C ALA A 28 -14.23 -9.65 -12.39
N ALA A 29 -14.57 -10.93 -12.52
CA ALA A 29 -15.54 -11.39 -13.53
C ALA A 29 -16.97 -10.86 -13.29
N LYS A 30 -17.28 -10.47 -12.05
CA LYS A 30 -18.61 -9.97 -11.62
C LYS A 30 -18.46 -8.83 -10.63
N ARG A 31 -19.52 -8.02 -10.50
CA ARG A 31 -19.59 -6.99 -9.45
C ARG A 31 -19.45 -7.62 -8.06
N GLY A 32 -18.54 -7.09 -7.27
CA GLY A 32 -18.21 -7.61 -5.95
C GLY A 32 -17.32 -6.65 -5.16
N PRO A 33 -16.57 -7.15 -4.17
CA PRO A 33 -15.66 -6.30 -3.39
C PRO A 33 -14.60 -5.64 -4.26
N GLY A 34 -14.17 -4.44 -3.83
CA GLY A 34 -13.03 -3.72 -4.36
C GLY A 34 -11.85 -3.73 -3.40
N MET A 35 -10.64 -3.58 -3.94
CA MET A 35 -9.42 -3.39 -3.17
C MET A 35 -8.54 -2.35 -3.83
N ILE A 36 -8.09 -1.36 -3.06
CA ILE A 36 -7.08 -0.40 -3.52
C ILE A 36 -5.76 -0.79 -2.87
N MET A 37 -4.71 -0.98 -3.69
CA MET A 37 -3.42 -1.46 -3.24
C MET A 37 -2.37 -0.35 -3.34
N SER A 38 -1.74 -0.03 -2.21
CA SER A 38 -0.69 0.97 -2.09
C SER A 38 0.69 0.31 -2.08
N PRO A 39 1.62 0.73 -2.97
CA PRO A 39 2.96 0.16 -3.03
C PRO A 39 3.83 0.58 -1.85
N GLY A 40 4.99 -0.06 -1.74
CA GLY A 40 6.01 0.27 -0.76
C GLY A 40 6.68 1.63 -1.03
N PHE A 41 7.62 1.97 -0.17
CA PHE A 41 8.33 3.25 -0.22
C PHE A 41 9.06 3.47 -1.54
N ASN A 42 8.76 4.57 -2.25
CA ASN A 42 9.30 4.92 -3.57
C ASN A 42 9.13 3.82 -4.64
N MET A 43 8.10 3.01 -4.53
CA MET A 43 7.87 1.93 -5.49
C MET A 43 6.76 2.30 -6.47
N PRO A 44 6.97 2.05 -7.78
CA PRO A 44 5.89 2.14 -8.75
C PRO A 44 4.93 0.94 -8.63
N LYS A 45 3.73 1.07 -9.17
CA LYS A 45 2.67 0.05 -9.15
C LYS A 45 3.06 -1.30 -9.76
N ASP A 46 4.02 -1.30 -10.68
CA ASP A 46 4.50 -2.51 -11.37
C ASP A 46 5.51 -3.33 -10.56
N ALA A 47 5.95 -2.80 -9.41
CA ALA A 47 6.81 -3.52 -8.50
C ALA A 47 5.99 -4.44 -7.58
N ILE A 48 6.12 -5.76 -7.73
CA ILE A 48 5.56 -6.80 -6.82
C ILE A 48 4.02 -6.91 -6.87
N LEU A 49 3.29 -5.79 -6.82
CA LEU A 49 1.84 -5.75 -6.64
C LEU A 49 1.00 -6.40 -7.77
N PRO A 50 1.41 -6.40 -9.06
CA PRO A 50 0.56 -6.95 -10.12
C PRO A 50 0.20 -8.42 -9.93
N ASP A 51 1.12 -9.26 -9.47
CA ASP A 51 0.85 -10.67 -9.24
C ASP A 51 -0.10 -10.88 -8.05
N ILE A 52 0.06 -10.06 -7.01
CA ILE A 52 -0.83 -10.07 -5.84
C ILE A 52 -2.24 -9.59 -6.24
N ALA A 53 -2.34 -8.52 -7.02
CA ALA A 53 -3.62 -8.01 -7.51
C ALA A 53 -4.32 -9.04 -8.41
N LYS A 54 -3.58 -9.70 -9.28
CA LYS A 54 -4.10 -10.78 -10.12
C LYS A 54 -4.63 -11.95 -9.29
N TRP A 55 -3.90 -12.32 -8.23
CA TRP A 55 -4.36 -13.37 -7.32
C TRP A 55 -5.70 -13.01 -6.67
N PHE A 56 -5.86 -11.77 -6.15
CA PHE A 56 -7.13 -11.30 -5.58
C PHE A 56 -8.23 -11.16 -6.64
N GLN A 57 -7.90 -10.75 -7.86
CA GLN A 57 -8.82 -10.71 -8.99
C GLN A 57 -9.43 -12.11 -9.26
N GLU A 58 -8.62 -13.14 -9.26
CA GLU A 58 -9.04 -14.54 -9.44
C GLU A 58 -9.94 -15.03 -8.29
N GLN A 59 -9.87 -14.38 -7.10
CA GLN A 59 -10.77 -14.64 -5.97
C GLN A 59 -12.05 -13.79 -6.01
N GLY A 60 -12.29 -13.03 -7.10
CA GLY A 60 -13.49 -12.23 -7.28
C GLY A 60 -13.43 -10.81 -6.67
N ILE A 61 -12.23 -10.29 -6.38
CA ILE A 61 -12.01 -8.94 -5.89
C ILE A 61 -11.47 -8.07 -7.03
N THR A 62 -12.15 -6.96 -7.36
CA THR A 62 -11.61 -5.98 -8.31
C THR A 62 -10.52 -5.16 -7.63
N CYS A 63 -9.29 -5.17 -8.17
CA CYS A 63 -8.16 -4.47 -7.57
C CYS A 63 -7.77 -3.23 -8.37
N LEU A 64 -7.47 -2.13 -7.67
CA LEU A 64 -6.89 -0.91 -8.23
C LEU A 64 -5.46 -0.75 -7.71
N LEU A 65 -4.51 -0.62 -8.62
CA LEU A 65 -3.11 -0.27 -8.36
C LEU A 65 -2.83 1.08 -9.01
N CYS A 66 -2.37 2.07 -8.25
CA CYS A 66 -1.95 3.36 -8.79
C CYS A 66 -0.49 3.63 -8.46
N ASP A 67 0.22 4.27 -9.40
CA ASP A 67 1.47 4.93 -9.05
C ASP A 67 1.18 6.10 -8.13
N PRO A 68 1.89 6.23 -7.01
CA PRO A 68 1.81 7.43 -6.19
C PRO A 68 2.29 8.68 -6.96
N ARG A 69 1.89 9.84 -6.49
CA ARG A 69 2.37 11.14 -7.00
C ARG A 69 3.90 11.14 -7.16
N GLY A 70 4.39 11.64 -8.28
CA GLY A 70 5.81 11.75 -8.57
C GLY A 70 6.53 10.41 -8.80
N ILE A 71 5.82 9.29 -8.81
CA ILE A 71 6.35 7.94 -8.99
C ILE A 71 5.78 7.34 -10.29
N GLY A 72 6.57 6.47 -10.94
CA GLY A 72 6.14 5.74 -12.13
C GLY A 72 5.54 6.62 -13.21
N ALA A 73 4.33 6.32 -13.65
CA ALA A 73 3.63 7.03 -14.71
C ALA A 73 2.73 8.18 -14.20
N SER A 74 2.51 8.31 -12.89
CA SER A 74 1.70 9.40 -12.32
C SER A 74 2.42 10.74 -12.39
N ASP A 75 1.65 11.81 -12.51
CA ASP A 75 2.15 13.18 -12.49
C ASP A 75 2.74 13.56 -11.12
N GLY A 76 3.44 14.66 -11.06
CA GLY A 76 4.01 15.23 -9.84
C GLY A 76 5.49 15.52 -9.95
N GLU A 77 5.85 16.74 -9.55
CA GLU A 77 7.22 17.22 -9.47
C GLU A 77 7.50 17.76 -8.07
N PRO A 78 8.72 17.66 -7.58
CA PRO A 78 9.85 16.90 -8.17
C PRO A 78 9.60 15.39 -8.13
N ARG A 79 10.17 14.65 -9.12
CA ARG A 79 10.02 13.17 -9.17
C ARG A 79 10.67 12.49 -7.97
N ASN A 80 10.11 11.34 -7.58
CA ASN A 80 10.57 10.52 -6.45
C ASN A 80 10.58 11.29 -5.11
N ASP A 81 9.63 12.16 -4.96
CA ASP A 81 9.40 12.99 -3.82
C ASP A 81 8.26 12.39 -2.99
N ILE A 82 8.59 11.77 -1.84
CA ILE A 82 7.65 10.95 -1.07
C ILE A 82 7.03 11.73 0.08
N ASP A 83 5.73 11.86 0.04
CA ASP A 83 4.92 12.48 1.07
C ASP A 83 3.81 11.55 1.55
N ALA A 84 3.96 11.04 2.75
CA ALA A 84 2.98 10.16 3.37
C ALA A 84 1.57 10.78 3.44
N ARG A 85 1.51 12.07 3.69
CA ARG A 85 0.24 12.78 3.81
C ARG A 85 -0.42 13.00 2.46
N GLN A 86 0.32 13.48 1.43
CA GLN A 86 -0.22 13.57 0.07
C GLN A 86 -0.62 12.20 -0.47
N GLN A 87 0.18 11.16 -0.23
CA GLN A 87 -0.21 9.82 -0.65
C GLN A 87 -1.48 9.34 0.05
N THR A 88 -1.68 9.72 1.30
CA THR A 88 -2.93 9.45 2.02
C THR A 88 -4.12 10.17 1.39
N GLU A 89 -3.96 11.44 1.03
CA GLU A 89 -4.99 12.23 0.34
C GLU A 89 -5.31 11.67 -1.05
N HIS A 90 -4.29 11.33 -1.82
CA HIS A 90 -4.47 10.71 -3.13
C HIS A 90 -5.10 9.31 -3.05
N LEU A 91 -4.85 8.57 -1.98
CA LEU A 91 -5.54 7.30 -1.75
C LEU A 91 -7.03 7.51 -1.46
N HIS A 92 -7.38 8.62 -0.80
CA HIS A 92 -8.77 9.03 -0.62
C HIS A 92 -9.44 9.44 -1.96
N ASP A 93 -8.72 10.17 -2.82
CA ASP A 93 -9.18 10.49 -4.17
C ASP A 93 -9.36 9.23 -5.01
N ALA A 94 -8.41 8.29 -4.93
CA ALA A 94 -8.50 6.97 -5.55
C ALA A 94 -9.73 6.20 -5.05
N LEU A 95 -10.03 6.24 -3.75
CA LEU A 95 -11.21 5.61 -3.16
C LEU A 95 -12.50 6.22 -3.71
N THR A 96 -12.58 7.54 -3.81
CA THR A 96 -13.73 8.25 -4.36
C THR A 96 -13.96 7.85 -5.82
N TRP A 97 -12.91 7.87 -6.63
CA TRP A 97 -12.98 7.46 -8.03
C TRP A 97 -13.33 5.97 -8.19
N PHE A 98 -12.76 5.10 -7.36
CA PHE A 98 -12.96 3.66 -7.46
C PHE A 98 -14.36 3.19 -7.04
N LYS A 99 -15.03 3.93 -6.16
CA LYS A 99 -16.46 3.69 -5.81
C LYS A 99 -17.39 3.76 -7.02
N GLU A 100 -17.03 4.52 -8.05
CA GLU A 100 -17.83 4.65 -9.28
C GLU A 100 -17.60 3.50 -10.28
N ASN A 101 -16.65 2.60 -10.01
CA ASN A 101 -16.40 1.47 -10.92
C ASN A 101 -17.58 0.48 -10.90
N PRO A 102 -18.18 0.14 -12.06
CA PRO A 102 -19.38 -0.68 -12.12
C PRO A 102 -19.20 -2.11 -11.59
N LEU A 103 -17.95 -2.60 -11.51
CA LEU A 103 -17.62 -3.92 -10.95
C LEU A 103 -17.39 -3.89 -9.44
N VAL A 104 -17.41 -2.71 -8.81
CA VAL A 104 -17.14 -2.56 -7.39
C VAL A 104 -18.44 -2.33 -6.61
N ASP A 105 -18.63 -3.08 -5.54
CA ASP A 105 -19.61 -2.77 -4.51
C ASP A 105 -19.01 -1.70 -3.60
N GLU A 106 -19.48 -0.48 -3.71
CA GLU A 106 -18.97 0.71 -2.99
C GLU A 106 -19.00 0.57 -1.46
N THR A 107 -19.82 -0.35 -0.95
CA THR A 107 -19.92 -0.65 0.48
C THR A 107 -18.89 -1.68 0.94
N LYS A 108 -18.11 -2.27 0.00
CA LYS A 108 -17.18 -3.37 0.24
C LYS A 108 -15.82 -3.08 -0.40
N ILE A 109 -15.18 -1.98 0.01
CA ILE A 109 -13.84 -1.64 -0.47
C ILE A 109 -12.83 -1.81 0.65
N ALA A 110 -11.77 -2.59 0.37
CA ALA A 110 -10.61 -2.75 1.24
C ALA A 110 -9.47 -1.82 0.78
N LEU A 111 -8.71 -1.32 1.74
CA LEU A 111 -7.41 -0.72 1.49
C LEU A 111 -6.33 -1.74 1.86
N TRP A 112 -5.40 -1.97 0.96
CA TRP A 112 -4.29 -2.89 1.13
C TRP A 112 -2.96 -2.16 0.92
N GLY A 113 -1.98 -2.36 1.78
CA GLY A 113 -0.71 -1.66 1.67
C GLY A 113 0.49 -2.54 2.02
N LEU A 114 1.55 -2.44 1.20
CA LEU A 114 2.83 -3.09 1.42
C LEU A 114 3.81 -2.10 2.07
N CYS A 115 4.46 -2.48 3.17
CA CYS A 115 5.50 -1.69 3.81
C CYS A 115 5.01 -0.26 4.13
N PHE A 116 5.65 0.76 3.57
CA PHE A 116 5.23 2.15 3.69
C PHE A 116 3.77 2.38 3.22
N GLY A 117 3.33 1.66 2.18
CA GLY A 117 1.93 1.68 1.75
C GLY A 117 0.95 1.23 2.84
N GLY A 118 1.37 0.37 3.78
CA GLY A 118 0.60 0.02 4.97
C GLY A 118 0.32 1.23 5.86
N ASN A 119 1.32 2.08 6.09
CA ASN A 119 1.13 3.32 6.86
C ASN A 119 0.17 4.28 6.15
N VAL A 120 0.32 4.41 4.81
CA VAL A 120 -0.56 5.26 4.00
C VAL A 120 -2.00 4.77 4.05
N THR A 121 -2.23 3.47 3.92
CA THR A 121 -3.59 2.89 3.98
C THR A 121 -4.23 3.00 5.36
N LEU A 122 -3.47 2.81 6.44
CA LEU A 122 -3.96 3.02 7.81
C LEU A 122 -4.34 4.49 8.03
N ALA A 123 -3.51 5.41 7.55
CA ALA A 123 -3.80 6.84 7.63
C ALA A 123 -5.04 7.22 6.82
N ALA A 124 -5.18 6.72 5.58
CA ALA A 124 -6.35 6.97 4.75
C ALA A 124 -7.62 6.43 5.38
N ALA A 125 -7.59 5.23 5.97
CA ALA A 125 -8.72 4.65 6.69
C ALA A 125 -9.12 5.47 7.94
N ALA A 126 -8.15 6.11 8.61
CA ALA A 126 -8.41 7.01 9.73
C ALA A 126 -9.00 8.35 9.25
N PHE A 127 -8.43 8.92 8.18
CA PHE A 127 -8.86 10.22 7.63
C PHE A 127 -10.18 10.15 6.87
N ASP A 128 -10.54 9.03 6.24
CA ASP A 128 -11.89 8.81 5.68
C ASP A 128 -12.98 9.10 6.73
N ARG A 129 -12.63 8.99 8.00
CA ARG A 129 -13.53 9.33 9.12
C ARG A 129 -13.39 10.76 9.65
N LEU A 130 -12.27 11.44 9.42
CA LEU A 130 -11.95 12.73 10.06
C LEU A 130 -11.84 13.93 9.11
N ALA A 131 -11.72 13.70 7.80
CA ALA A 131 -11.57 14.67 6.70
C ALA A 131 -10.58 15.84 6.92
N GLY A 132 -9.41 15.84 6.26
CA GLY A 132 -8.43 16.94 6.32
C GLY A 132 -7.09 16.75 5.62
N GLU A 133 -6.29 17.77 5.38
CA GLU A 133 -5.33 18.03 4.29
C GLU A 133 -3.81 18.00 4.57
N GLY A 134 -2.90 17.97 3.64
CA GLY A 134 -1.70 18.08 2.82
C GLY A 134 -0.28 18.46 3.28
N PRO A 135 0.84 18.40 2.71
CA PRO A 135 2.02 17.55 2.44
C PRO A 135 3.47 17.96 2.84
N MET A 136 4.56 17.22 2.46
CA MET A 136 6.06 17.49 2.16
C MET A 136 7.10 16.31 2.26
N TYR A 137 8.50 16.23 1.94
CA TYR A 137 9.48 15.22 1.36
C TYR A 137 10.94 14.90 1.84
N LEU A 138 11.82 13.68 1.40
CA LEU A 138 13.30 13.33 1.44
C LEU A 138 13.99 12.04 0.88
N PRO A 139 15.39 11.82 0.81
CA PRO A 139 16.15 10.82 0.01
C PRO A 139 16.62 9.46 0.58
N TYR A 140 17.15 8.52 -0.30
CA TYR A 140 17.24 7.07 -0.16
C TYR A 140 18.61 6.46 0.25
N VAL A 141 19.60 6.38 -0.65
CA VAL A 141 20.92 5.72 -0.42
C VAL A 141 22.02 6.51 -1.09
N ASN A 142 23.15 6.63 -0.42
CA ASN A 142 24.34 7.35 -0.92
C ASN A 142 25.11 6.55 -1.97
N GLU A 143 25.95 7.24 -2.79
CA GLU A 143 26.78 6.63 -3.83
C GLU A 143 27.84 5.65 -3.28
N ASP A 144 28.26 5.82 -2.05
CA ASP A 144 29.21 4.95 -1.35
C ASP A 144 28.57 3.69 -0.75
N GLY A 145 27.25 3.49 -0.98
CA GLY A 145 26.48 2.39 -0.42
C GLY A 145 26.09 2.57 1.05
N SER A 146 26.48 3.70 1.67
CA SER A 146 26.01 4.02 3.01
C SER A 146 24.55 4.41 2.99
N ILE A 147 23.83 4.00 4.03
CA ILE A 147 22.40 4.22 4.15
C ILE A 147 22.17 5.34 5.15
N PRO A 148 21.51 6.43 4.77
CA PRO A 148 21.04 7.41 5.73
C PRO A 148 20.15 6.73 6.78
N ASN A 149 20.28 7.12 8.04
CA ASN A 149 19.53 6.53 9.15
C ASN A 149 18.04 6.38 8.83
N GLY A 150 17.52 5.16 8.94
CA GLY A 150 16.11 4.83 8.73
C GLY A 150 15.76 4.30 7.33
N LEU A 151 16.73 4.10 6.42
CA LEU A 151 16.47 3.63 5.04
C LEU A 151 17.15 2.29 4.71
N GLN A 152 17.40 1.46 5.72
CA GLN A 152 17.99 0.12 5.57
C GLN A 152 17.29 -0.73 4.49
N LEU A 153 15.97 -0.63 4.41
CA LEU A 153 15.12 -1.33 3.45
C LEU A 153 15.50 -1.07 1.99
N ALA A 154 15.85 0.17 1.66
CA ALA A 154 16.20 0.53 0.29
C ALA A 154 17.46 -0.19 -0.19
N ALA A 155 18.47 -0.31 0.67
CA ALA A 155 19.71 -1.02 0.33
C ALA A 155 19.48 -2.52 0.12
N GLU A 156 18.57 -3.12 0.87
CA GLU A 156 18.22 -4.54 0.73
C GLU A 156 17.34 -4.80 -0.50
N MET A 157 16.42 -3.89 -0.80
CA MET A 157 15.48 -4.02 -1.91
C MET A 157 16.09 -3.67 -3.28
N MET A 158 16.94 -2.65 -3.39
CA MET A 158 17.47 -2.18 -4.66
C MET A 158 18.13 -3.29 -5.52
N PRO A 159 18.99 -4.18 -4.97
CA PRO A 159 19.54 -5.29 -5.74
C PRO A 159 18.49 -6.31 -6.19
N ALA A 160 17.42 -6.51 -5.42
CA ALA A 160 16.35 -7.41 -5.79
C ALA A 160 15.50 -6.83 -6.93
N LEU A 161 15.11 -5.55 -6.82
CA LEU A 161 14.34 -4.84 -7.85
C LEU A 161 15.11 -4.72 -9.16
N GLN A 162 16.42 -4.43 -9.10
CA GLN A 162 17.27 -4.41 -10.29
C GLN A 162 17.33 -5.77 -10.98
N ARG A 163 17.43 -6.88 -10.22
CA ARG A 163 17.39 -8.24 -10.78
C ARG A 163 16.05 -8.57 -11.45
N LEU A 164 14.97 -7.99 -10.99
CA LEU A 164 13.63 -8.12 -11.57
C LEU A 164 13.40 -7.17 -12.75
N GLY A 165 14.40 -6.33 -13.11
CA GLY A 165 14.26 -5.35 -14.18
C GLY A 165 13.29 -4.22 -13.87
N ILE A 166 12.98 -4.00 -12.59
CA ILE A 166 12.06 -2.94 -12.15
C ILE A 166 12.85 -1.62 -12.06
N PRO A 167 12.45 -0.58 -12.81
CA PRO A 167 13.14 0.70 -12.82
C PRO A 167 12.79 1.48 -11.54
N VAL A 168 13.63 1.36 -10.53
CA VAL A 168 13.53 2.19 -9.31
C VAL A 168 14.65 3.21 -9.31
N GLU A 169 14.30 4.48 -9.27
CA GLU A 169 15.27 5.56 -9.16
C GLU A 169 15.78 5.67 -7.72
N ASN A 170 17.11 5.67 -7.57
CA ASN A 170 17.76 5.83 -6.28
C ASN A 170 17.83 7.32 -5.87
N ARG A 171 16.67 7.97 -5.75
CA ARG A 171 16.62 9.35 -5.23
C ARG A 171 15.27 9.69 -4.64
N ILE A 172 15.32 10.39 -3.55
CA ILE A 172 14.22 10.95 -2.79
C ILE A 172 14.61 12.39 -2.42
N SER A 173 13.68 13.29 -2.23
CA SER A 173 14.02 14.65 -1.84
C SER A 173 14.35 14.80 -0.35
N VAL A 174 15.22 15.77 -0.03
CA VAL A 174 15.69 16.05 1.36
C VAL A 174 14.54 16.36 2.31
N GLN A 175 13.38 16.80 1.84
CA GLN A 175 12.23 17.14 2.67
C GLN A 175 11.44 15.92 3.18
N THR A 176 11.60 14.71 2.61
CA THR A 176 10.93 13.49 3.08
C THR A 176 11.35 13.07 4.51
N TYR A 177 12.62 13.31 4.96
CA TYR A 177 13.00 13.04 6.36
C TYR A 177 12.20 13.88 7.34
N TYR A 178 12.07 15.18 7.05
CA TYR A 178 11.29 16.06 7.92
C TYR A 178 9.84 15.57 8.04
N LYS A 179 9.24 15.11 6.96
CA LYS A 179 7.85 14.65 6.91
C LYS A 179 7.66 13.25 7.47
N SER A 180 8.56 12.32 7.09
CA SER A 180 8.54 10.97 7.65
C SER A 180 8.78 11.00 9.16
N LEU A 181 9.70 11.85 9.64
CA LEU A 181 9.95 12.02 11.06
C LEU A 181 8.83 12.76 11.78
N SER A 182 8.11 13.65 11.10
CA SER A 182 6.94 14.34 11.65
C SER A 182 5.64 13.55 11.51
N TRP A 183 5.64 12.48 10.69
CA TRP A 183 4.50 11.60 10.51
C TRP A 183 4.42 10.57 11.62
N ASN A 184 3.39 10.66 12.44
CA ASN A 184 3.13 9.67 13.48
C ASN A 184 1.72 9.09 13.31
N ILE A 185 1.66 7.91 12.66
CA ILE A 185 0.42 7.16 12.43
C ILE A 185 -0.29 6.81 13.75
N LEU A 186 0.44 6.67 14.86
CA LEU A 186 -0.09 6.30 16.16
C LEU A 186 -1.12 7.33 16.68
N ASN A 187 -1.01 8.58 16.22
CA ASN A 187 -1.98 9.62 16.59
C ASN A 187 -3.37 9.39 16.00
N VAL A 188 -3.51 8.58 14.94
CA VAL A 188 -4.75 8.44 14.17
C VAL A 188 -5.31 7.03 14.11
N VAL A 189 -4.52 5.97 14.32
CA VAL A 189 -4.96 4.57 14.16
C VAL A 189 -6.14 4.20 15.06
N GLN A 190 -6.27 4.83 16.23
CA GLN A 190 -7.39 4.62 17.14
C GLN A 190 -8.76 5.03 16.55
N TYR A 191 -8.77 5.88 15.51
CA TYR A 191 -10.00 6.37 14.88
C TYR A 191 -10.47 5.50 13.70
N ILE A 192 -9.75 4.43 13.36
CA ILE A 192 -10.17 3.47 12.33
C ILE A 192 -11.44 2.71 12.75
N SER A 193 -11.54 2.39 14.04
CA SER A 193 -12.71 1.67 14.58
C SER A 193 -14.04 2.40 14.27
N PRO A 194 -15.09 1.66 13.88
CA PRO A 194 -15.28 0.21 13.87
C PRO A 194 -14.84 -0.51 12.58
N THR A 195 -14.04 0.10 11.71
CA THR A 195 -13.53 -0.56 10.50
C THR A 195 -12.58 -1.69 10.90
N PRO A 196 -12.78 -2.93 10.41
CA PRO A 196 -11.91 -4.05 10.72
C PRO A 196 -10.51 -3.86 10.15
N VAL A 197 -9.48 -4.16 10.94
CA VAL A 197 -8.07 -4.10 10.54
C VAL A 197 -7.42 -5.47 10.73
N MET A 198 -6.69 -5.95 9.72
CA MET A 198 -5.76 -7.07 9.86
C MET A 198 -4.34 -6.54 9.64
N MET A 199 -3.46 -6.79 10.61
CA MET A 199 -2.02 -6.56 10.46
C MET A 199 -1.30 -7.89 10.28
N VAL A 200 -0.43 -7.94 9.28
CA VAL A 200 0.45 -9.08 9.01
C VAL A 200 1.88 -8.61 9.26
N THR A 201 2.51 -9.15 10.30
CA THR A 201 3.78 -8.66 10.85
C THR A 201 4.84 -9.75 10.82
N PRO A 202 5.97 -9.57 10.11
CA PRO A 202 7.10 -10.49 10.18
C PRO A 202 7.73 -10.50 11.59
N GLU A 203 8.14 -11.70 12.06
CA GLU A 203 8.70 -11.87 13.41
C GLU A 203 10.07 -11.21 13.58
N PHE A 204 10.87 -11.12 12.51
CA PHE A 204 12.25 -10.59 12.52
C PHE A 204 12.43 -9.45 11.52
N ASP A 205 11.48 -8.52 11.51
CA ASP A 205 11.56 -7.34 10.64
C ASP A 205 12.51 -6.30 11.24
N VAL A 206 13.65 -6.08 10.59
CA VAL A 206 14.63 -5.06 10.99
C VAL A 206 14.44 -3.74 10.22
N SER A 207 13.73 -3.77 9.12
CA SER A 207 13.48 -2.61 8.25
C SER A 207 12.29 -1.78 8.72
N CYS A 208 11.22 -2.47 9.14
CA CYS A 208 10.09 -1.92 9.86
C CYS A 208 10.01 -2.68 11.19
N PRO A 209 10.69 -2.24 12.25
CA PRO A 209 10.88 -3.06 13.44
C PRO A 209 9.58 -3.68 13.96
N THR A 210 9.61 -4.99 14.19
CA THR A 210 8.44 -5.76 14.63
C THR A 210 7.80 -5.14 15.88
N GLU A 211 8.61 -4.65 16.82
CA GLU A 211 8.12 -4.01 18.05
C GLU A 211 7.30 -2.75 17.76
N GLU A 212 7.73 -1.93 16.79
CA GLU A 212 7.00 -0.74 16.35
C GLU A 212 5.66 -1.11 15.71
N GLN A 213 5.63 -2.16 14.89
CA GLN A 213 4.40 -2.69 14.29
C GLN A 213 3.44 -3.19 15.36
N LEU A 214 3.94 -3.92 16.36
CA LEU A 214 3.13 -4.40 17.49
C LEU A 214 2.62 -3.23 18.34
N GLY A 215 3.44 -2.22 18.60
CA GLY A 215 3.03 -0.99 19.28
C GLY A 215 1.91 -0.25 18.54
N CYS A 216 1.95 -0.23 17.21
CA CYS A 216 0.85 0.28 16.39
C CYS A 216 -0.42 -0.57 16.53
N PHE A 217 -0.28 -1.90 16.47
CA PHE A 217 -1.40 -2.82 16.62
C PHE A 217 -2.10 -2.68 18.00
N GLU A 218 -1.33 -2.47 19.07
CA GLU A 218 -1.90 -2.26 20.40
C GLU A 218 -2.82 -1.03 20.47
N GLN A 219 -2.49 0.04 19.75
CA GLN A 219 -3.29 1.27 19.71
C GLN A 219 -4.53 1.19 18.81
N LEU A 220 -4.59 0.23 17.90
CA LEU A 220 -5.81 -0.05 17.14
C LEU A 220 -6.92 -0.49 18.11
N LYS A 221 -8.14 -0.02 17.85
CA LYS A 221 -9.35 -0.51 18.53
C LYS A 221 -9.98 -1.65 17.74
N GLU A 222 -10.83 -2.41 18.42
CA GLU A 222 -11.59 -3.48 17.78
C GLU A 222 -12.54 -2.96 16.67
N PRO A 223 -12.82 -3.76 15.64
CA PRO A 223 -12.33 -5.12 15.42
C PRO A 223 -10.93 -5.15 14.76
N LYS A 224 -9.99 -5.90 15.33
CA LYS A 224 -8.62 -6.05 14.80
C LYS A 224 -8.12 -7.48 14.88
N GLU A 225 -7.27 -7.89 13.93
CA GLU A 225 -6.63 -9.20 13.88
C GLU A 225 -5.12 -9.04 13.61
N LEU A 226 -4.29 -9.84 14.26
CA LEU A 226 -2.83 -9.86 14.06
C LEU A 226 -2.40 -11.23 13.55
N ASP A 227 -1.64 -11.25 12.46
CA ASP A 227 -0.96 -12.45 11.94
C ASP A 227 0.55 -12.23 11.98
N ILE A 228 1.23 -12.96 12.87
CA ILE A 228 2.69 -12.91 12.99
C ILE A 228 3.31 -13.99 12.10
N LEU A 229 4.07 -13.56 11.09
CA LEU A 229 4.79 -14.43 10.18
C LEU A 229 6.05 -14.98 10.85
N LYS A 230 5.92 -16.14 11.48
CA LYS A 230 6.99 -16.80 12.23
C LYS A 230 8.21 -17.13 11.37
N GLY A 231 9.40 -16.78 11.88
CA GLY A 231 10.67 -17.03 11.20
C GLY A 231 10.93 -16.16 9.96
N LYS A 232 10.12 -15.12 9.73
CA LYS A 232 10.22 -14.26 8.55
C LYS A 232 10.79 -12.89 8.90
N GLY A 233 11.63 -12.37 8.00
CA GLY A 233 12.05 -10.99 7.94
C GLY A 233 11.18 -10.18 6.96
N HIS A 234 11.54 -8.92 6.73
CA HIS A 234 10.74 -7.93 6.02
C HIS A 234 10.21 -8.38 4.64
N LEU A 235 11.06 -9.00 3.84
CA LEU A 235 10.74 -9.44 2.47
C LEU A 235 10.64 -10.96 2.30
N ASP A 236 10.96 -11.74 3.34
CA ASP A 236 11.04 -13.20 3.22
C ASP A 236 9.73 -13.84 2.80
N TRP A 237 8.62 -13.21 3.17
CA TRP A 237 7.29 -13.70 2.81
C TRP A 237 6.98 -13.52 1.32
N ILE A 238 7.52 -12.49 0.66
CA ILE A 238 7.31 -12.21 -0.78
C ILE A 238 7.99 -13.28 -1.63
N PHE A 239 9.15 -13.78 -1.17
CA PHE A 239 9.95 -14.77 -1.89
C PHE A 239 9.71 -16.22 -1.39
N GLY A 240 8.72 -16.42 -0.51
CA GLY A 240 8.40 -17.69 0.12
C GLY A 240 6.98 -18.18 -0.17
N ASP A 241 6.30 -18.62 0.89
CA ASP A 241 4.92 -19.10 0.83
C ASP A 241 3.91 -17.93 0.85
N VAL A 242 3.88 -17.17 -0.24
CA VAL A 242 2.99 -16.02 -0.41
C VAL A 242 1.52 -16.46 -0.37
N GLU A 243 1.18 -17.58 -1.02
CA GLU A 243 -0.21 -18.02 -1.16
C GLU A 243 -0.86 -18.34 0.18
N SER A 244 -0.14 -18.99 1.12
CA SER A 244 -0.66 -19.24 2.46
C SER A 244 -0.98 -17.96 3.22
N ILE A 245 -0.16 -16.93 3.05
CA ILE A 245 -0.37 -15.62 3.69
C ILE A 245 -1.57 -14.90 3.06
N LEU A 246 -1.65 -14.89 1.73
CA LEU A 246 -2.78 -14.29 1.01
C LEU A 246 -4.11 -14.99 1.30
N ASN A 247 -4.12 -16.32 1.48
CA ASN A 247 -5.30 -17.06 1.89
C ASN A 247 -5.82 -16.61 3.27
N ARG A 248 -4.94 -16.38 4.26
CA ARG A 248 -5.36 -15.84 5.57
C ARG A 248 -5.95 -14.44 5.47
N GLN A 249 -5.38 -13.59 4.61
CA GLN A 249 -5.94 -12.26 4.33
C GLN A 249 -7.30 -12.36 3.63
N LEU A 250 -7.43 -13.26 2.66
CA LEU A 250 -8.70 -13.51 1.97
C LEU A 250 -9.79 -14.00 2.93
N ASP A 251 -9.45 -14.90 3.86
CA ASP A 251 -10.39 -15.38 4.88
C ASP A 251 -10.85 -14.24 5.82
N PHE A 252 -9.93 -13.35 6.21
CA PHE A 252 -10.30 -12.13 6.92
C PHE A 252 -11.31 -11.28 6.13
N LEU A 253 -11.03 -11.01 4.85
CA LEU A 253 -11.89 -10.23 3.98
C LEU A 253 -13.28 -10.88 3.83
N LYS A 254 -13.33 -12.20 3.58
CA LYS A 254 -14.58 -12.95 3.48
C LYS A 254 -15.45 -12.83 4.74
N ARG A 255 -14.82 -12.95 5.91
CA ARG A 255 -15.54 -12.80 7.19
C ARG A 255 -16.06 -11.37 7.41
N ARG A 256 -15.32 -10.35 6.95
CA ARG A 256 -15.65 -8.94 7.23
C ARG A 256 -16.55 -8.30 6.18
N MET A 257 -16.53 -8.79 4.94
CA MET A 257 -17.28 -8.23 3.81
C MET A 257 -18.45 -9.12 3.36
N ALA A 258 -18.54 -10.36 3.84
CA ALA A 258 -19.58 -11.34 3.53
C ALA A 258 -19.75 -11.57 2.01
N PHE A 259 -18.70 -12.13 1.33
CA PHE A 259 -18.74 -12.49 -0.09
C PHE A 259 -18.15 -13.89 -0.36
#